data_217c2898ade639553c4979d84b74e8f6
#
_entry.id   217c2898ade639553c4979d84b74e8f6
#
_cell.length_a   1.000
_cell.length_b   1.000
_cell.length_c   1.000
_cell.angle_alpha   90.00
_cell.angle_beta   90.00
_cell.angle_gamma   90.00
#
_symmetry.space_group_name_H-M   'P 1'
#
loop_
_entity.id
_entity.type
_entity.pdbx_description
1 polymer ?
#
loop_
_entity_poly.entity_id
_entity_poly.type
_entity_poly.pdbx_seq_one_letter_code
_entity_poly.pdbx_strand_id
1 'polypeptide(L)'
;MEIKIGCTGWSYQGWSGTFYPKNLKSSEWLKYYSQIFSITEINSTFYKIPSQEIVRKWNADTPKHFKFTAKFPSIITHEKRLDNINSEVFSFLTSLLPIHEKISALVLQLPPSLTFDEAKPRLEKLFDMLPNDFVYPIEGRHESWFTDKALNYF
;
A
#
# COMPACT_ATOMS: atom_id res chain seq x y z
N MET A 1 -0.24 -20.32 -11.05
CA MET A 1 -0.55 -18.91 -10.68
C MET A 1 -1.50 -18.96 -9.49
N GLU A 2 -1.16 -18.34 -8.35
CA GLU A 2 -2.05 -18.25 -7.19
C GLU A 2 -2.81 -16.92 -7.24
N ILE A 3 -4.14 -16.96 -7.17
CA ILE A 3 -5.00 -15.77 -7.12
C ILE A 3 -5.42 -15.54 -5.67
N LYS A 4 -5.18 -14.34 -5.14
CA LYS A 4 -5.64 -13.90 -3.82
C LYS A 4 -6.73 -12.86 -3.97
N ILE A 5 -7.81 -13.02 -3.22
CA ILE A 5 -8.95 -12.09 -3.23
C ILE A 5 -9.05 -11.44 -1.85
N GLY A 6 -9.26 -10.14 -1.83
CA GLY A 6 -9.44 -9.34 -0.62
C GLY A 6 -10.05 -7.99 -0.95
N CYS A 7 -10.28 -7.17 0.06
CA CYS A 7 -10.86 -5.84 -0.06
C CYS A 7 -9.82 -4.75 0.15
N THR A 8 -10.13 -3.57 -0.33
CA THR A 8 -9.39 -2.34 -0.04
C THR A 8 -9.77 -1.85 1.36
N GLY A 9 -8.99 -2.27 2.36
CA GLY A 9 -9.28 -2.04 3.76
C GLY A 9 -10.23 -3.06 4.38
N TRP A 10 -10.36 -2.97 5.70
CA TRP A 10 -11.19 -3.85 6.53
C TRP A 10 -12.06 -3.10 7.54
N SER A 11 -11.87 -1.79 7.69
CA SER A 11 -12.52 -1.00 8.74
C SER A 11 -13.67 -0.17 8.16
N TYR A 12 -14.80 -0.86 7.92
CA TYR A 12 -16.02 -0.24 7.40
C TYR A 12 -17.19 -0.45 8.37
N GLN A 13 -17.71 0.65 8.91
CA GLN A 13 -18.84 0.61 9.86
C GLN A 13 -20.08 -0.07 9.24
N GLY A 14 -20.33 0.11 7.96
CA GLY A 14 -21.44 -0.53 7.25
C GLY A 14 -21.37 -2.06 7.15
N TRP A 15 -20.21 -2.66 7.52
CA TRP A 15 -20.07 -4.12 7.56
C TRP A 15 -20.48 -4.72 8.90
N SER A 16 -20.73 -3.90 9.93
CA SER A 16 -21.22 -4.37 11.22
C SER A 16 -22.65 -4.89 11.09
N GLY A 17 -22.88 -6.12 11.52
CA GLY A 17 -24.16 -6.81 11.43
C GLY A 17 -24.44 -7.49 10.07
N THR A 18 -23.56 -7.33 9.08
CA THR A 18 -23.62 -8.03 7.78
C THR A 18 -22.43 -8.96 7.62
N PHE A 19 -21.22 -8.42 7.51
CA PHE A 19 -19.98 -9.18 7.44
C PHE A 19 -19.39 -9.43 8.84
N TYR A 20 -19.31 -8.39 9.67
CA TYR A 20 -18.89 -8.53 11.06
C TYR A 20 -20.07 -8.81 11.99
N PRO A 21 -19.92 -9.70 13.00
CA PRO A 21 -20.91 -9.83 14.07
C PRO A 21 -21.25 -8.47 14.69
N LYS A 22 -22.54 -8.23 15.00
CA LYS A 22 -23.02 -6.93 15.54
C LYS A 22 -22.25 -6.45 16.78
N ASN A 23 -21.83 -7.38 17.63
CA ASN A 23 -21.16 -7.08 18.90
C ASN A 23 -19.62 -7.11 18.80
N LEU A 24 -19.06 -7.33 17.61
CA LEU A 24 -17.61 -7.36 17.41
C LEU A 24 -17.06 -5.94 17.43
N LYS A 25 -16.10 -5.69 18.33
CA LYS A 25 -15.43 -4.38 18.42
C LYS A 25 -14.61 -4.12 17.16
N SER A 26 -14.57 -2.86 16.72
CA SER A 26 -13.80 -2.46 15.54
C SER A 26 -12.30 -2.79 15.63
N SER A 27 -11.75 -2.81 16.85
CA SER A 27 -10.39 -3.23 17.12
C SER A 27 -10.09 -4.71 16.81
N GLU A 28 -11.12 -5.53 16.62
CA GLU A 28 -11.04 -6.96 16.31
C GLU A 28 -11.39 -7.29 14.85
N TRP A 29 -11.80 -6.27 14.08
CA TRP A 29 -12.24 -6.49 12.70
C TRP A 29 -11.14 -7.06 11.79
N LEU A 30 -9.91 -6.60 11.91
CA LEU A 30 -8.80 -7.16 11.12
C LEU A 30 -8.58 -8.65 11.43
N LYS A 31 -8.62 -9.01 12.70
CA LYS A 31 -8.49 -10.41 13.14
C LYS A 31 -9.60 -11.29 12.55
N TYR A 32 -10.84 -10.81 12.58
CA TYR A 32 -11.98 -11.51 11.98
C TYR A 32 -11.86 -11.59 10.46
N TYR A 33 -11.53 -10.45 9.79
CA TYR A 33 -11.33 -10.36 8.35
C TYR A 33 -10.28 -11.38 7.86
N SER A 34 -9.17 -11.50 8.58
CA SER A 34 -8.06 -12.38 8.21
C SER A 34 -8.36 -13.88 8.34
N GLN A 35 -9.48 -14.26 8.94
CA GLN A 35 -9.98 -15.65 8.95
C GLN A 35 -10.73 -16.02 7.66
N ILE A 36 -11.19 -15.03 6.91
CA ILE A 36 -12.02 -15.21 5.72
C ILE A 36 -11.23 -14.88 4.45
N PHE A 37 -10.46 -13.80 4.47
CA PHE A 37 -9.61 -13.37 3.38
C PHE A 37 -8.13 -13.55 3.72
N SER A 38 -7.31 -13.79 2.70
CA SER A 38 -5.87 -13.97 2.86
C SER A 38 -5.04 -12.73 2.53
N ILE A 39 -5.68 -11.66 2.07
CA ILE A 39 -5.03 -10.40 1.67
C ILE A 39 -5.95 -9.21 1.91
N THR A 40 -5.36 -8.05 2.18
CA THR A 40 -6.05 -6.74 2.17
C THR A 40 -5.11 -5.63 1.70
N GLU A 41 -5.67 -4.57 1.11
CA GLU A 41 -4.94 -3.34 0.84
C GLU A 41 -5.05 -2.38 2.02
N ILE A 42 -3.92 -1.83 2.47
CA ILE A 42 -3.89 -0.79 3.52
C ILE A 42 -4.00 0.58 2.84
N ASN A 43 -5.20 1.13 2.78
CA ASN A 43 -5.44 2.47 2.21
C ASN A 43 -5.05 3.62 3.16
N SER A 44 -5.10 3.38 4.48
CA SER A 44 -4.81 4.43 5.46
C SER A 44 -3.39 4.97 5.35
N THR A 45 -2.44 4.19 4.81
CA THR A 45 -1.06 4.61 4.57
C THR A 45 -0.94 5.72 3.54
N PHE A 46 -1.91 5.85 2.63
CA PHE A 46 -1.97 6.95 1.67
C PHE A 46 -2.15 8.30 2.36
N TYR A 47 -2.95 8.35 3.41
CA TYR A 47 -3.27 9.59 4.13
C TYR A 47 -2.28 9.90 5.25
N LYS A 48 -1.72 8.86 5.88
CA LYS A 48 -0.80 9.03 7.02
C LYS A 48 0.10 7.80 7.16
N ILE A 49 1.40 8.04 7.37
CA ILE A 49 2.35 6.99 7.77
C ILE A 49 1.93 6.45 9.13
N PRO A 50 1.66 5.13 9.27
CA PRO A 50 1.23 4.54 10.53
C PRO A 50 2.39 4.48 11.54
N SER A 51 2.06 4.50 12.83
CA SER A 51 3.07 4.19 13.86
C SER A 51 3.42 2.69 13.84
N GLN A 52 4.65 2.36 14.22
CA GLN A 52 5.05 0.95 14.34
C GLN A 52 4.18 0.16 15.33
N GLU A 53 3.62 0.82 16.35
CA GLU A 53 2.71 0.19 17.32
C GLU A 53 1.45 -0.32 16.62
N ILE A 54 0.82 0.51 15.77
CA ILE A 54 -0.35 0.11 14.98
C ILE A 54 0.02 -1.05 14.04
N VAL A 55 1.18 -0.98 13.40
CA VAL A 55 1.63 -2.02 12.46
C VAL A 55 1.97 -3.34 13.20
N ARG A 56 2.53 -3.29 14.42
CA ARG A 56 2.69 -4.48 15.27
C ARG A 56 1.35 -5.11 15.61
N LYS A 57 0.32 -4.30 15.87
CA LYS A 57 -1.03 -4.81 16.09
C LYS A 57 -1.57 -5.51 14.85
N TRP A 58 -1.40 -4.95 13.65
CA TRP A 58 -1.79 -5.64 12.41
C TRP A 58 -1.08 -6.98 12.24
N ASN A 59 0.21 -7.03 12.59
CA ASN A 59 0.96 -8.28 12.56
C ASN A 59 0.40 -9.34 13.52
N ALA A 60 0.07 -8.93 14.75
CA ALA A 60 -0.47 -9.82 15.78
C ALA A 60 -1.90 -10.29 15.47
N ASP A 61 -2.72 -9.44 14.85
CA ASP A 61 -4.11 -9.73 14.52
C ASP A 61 -4.28 -10.64 13.29
N THR A 62 -3.21 -10.90 12.53
CA THR A 62 -3.28 -11.67 11.28
C THR A 62 -2.39 -12.90 11.31
N PRO A 63 -2.79 -14.04 10.69
CA PRO A 63 -1.96 -15.23 10.61
C PRO A 63 -0.72 -15.01 9.73
N LYS A 64 0.30 -15.90 9.86
CA LYS A 64 1.58 -15.78 9.13
C LYS A 64 1.42 -15.72 7.59
N HIS A 65 0.45 -16.46 7.06
CA HIS A 65 0.21 -16.52 5.61
C HIS A 65 -0.57 -15.30 5.06
N PHE A 66 -1.13 -14.46 5.94
CA PHE A 66 -1.88 -13.28 5.54
C PHE A 66 -0.96 -12.26 4.88
N LYS A 67 -1.44 -11.62 3.82
CA LYS A 67 -0.67 -10.64 3.07
C LYS A 67 -1.32 -9.26 3.08
N PHE A 68 -0.49 -8.26 3.00
CA PHE A 68 -0.87 -6.86 2.84
C PHE A 68 -0.32 -6.31 1.53
N THR A 69 -1.09 -5.49 0.85
CA THR A 69 -0.55 -4.45 -0.01
C THR A 69 -0.74 -3.10 0.69
N ALA A 70 0.12 -2.13 0.42
CA ALA A 70 -0.01 -0.80 1.00
C ALA A 70 0.26 0.26 -0.06
N LYS A 71 -0.48 1.38 0.00
CA LYS A 71 -0.19 2.52 -0.87
C LYS A 71 0.91 3.38 -0.28
N PHE A 72 1.78 3.88 -1.15
CA PHE A 72 2.70 4.95 -0.76
C PHE A 72 1.91 6.17 -0.27
N PRO A 73 2.41 6.88 0.75
CA PRO A 73 1.79 8.10 1.26
C PRO A 73 1.62 9.19 0.19
N SER A 74 0.51 9.94 0.25
CA SER A 74 0.22 11.04 -0.68
C SER A 74 1.30 12.11 -0.68
N ILE A 75 1.95 12.34 0.47
CA ILE A 75 3.09 13.26 0.58
C ILE A 75 4.20 12.91 -0.42
N ILE A 76 4.44 11.61 -0.68
CA ILE A 76 5.46 11.14 -1.62
C ILE A 76 4.97 11.30 -3.06
N THR A 77 3.77 10.79 -3.34
CA THR A 77 3.29 10.62 -4.72
C THR A 77 2.56 11.85 -5.27
N HIS A 78 1.77 12.54 -4.46
CA HIS A 78 0.88 13.63 -4.87
C HIS A 78 1.43 15.01 -4.52
N GLU A 79 1.88 15.21 -3.28
CA GLU A 79 2.33 16.53 -2.82
C GLU A 79 3.73 16.84 -3.33
N LYS A 80 4.71 15.98 -3.04
CA LYS A 80 6.10 16.12 -3.51
C LYS A 80 6.33 15.56 -4.91
N ARG A 81 5.37 14.85 -5.49
CA ARG A 81 5.42 14.33 -6.86
C ARG A 81 6.73 13.57 -7.15
N LEU A 82 7.14 12.73 -6.20
CA LEU A 82 8.38 11.93 -6.22
C LEU A 82 9.69 12.76 -6.16
N ASP A 83 9.63 14.03 -5.77
CA ASP A 83 10.83 14.86 -5.65
C ASP A 83 11.20 15.12 -4.20
N ASN A 84 12.50 14.99 -3.84
CA ASN A 84 13.02 15.22 -2.49
C ASN A 84 12.28 14.44 -1.39
N ILE A 85 12.12 13.13 -1.59
CA ILE A 85 11.26 12.25 -0.77
C ILE A 85 12.03 11.27 0.14
N ASN A 86 13.35 11.38 0.26
CA ASN A 86 14.19 10.40 0.95
C ASN A 86 13.73 10.15 2.40
N SER A 87 13.40 11.22 3.14
CA SER A 87 12.97 11.12 4.54
C SER A 87 11.59 10.46 4.67
N GLU A 88 10.67 10.77 3.76
CA GLU A 88 9.31 10.20 3.75
C GLU A 88 9.33 8.73 3.37
N VAL A 89 10.12 8.36 2.36
CA VAL A 89 10.31 6.95 1.95
C VAL A 89 10.93 6.15 3.11
N PHE A 90 12.00 6.66 3.72
CA PHE A 90 12.63 6.00 4.86
C PHE A 90 11.64 5.82 6.02
N SER A 91 10.90 6.88 6.38
CA SER A 91 9.90 6.84 7.46
C SER A 91 8.79 5.83 7.15
N PHE A 92 8.29 5.79 5.90
CA PHE A 92 7.26 4.88 5.48
C PHE A 92 7.73 3.42 5.55
N LEU A 93 8.86 3.09 4.94
CA LEU A 93 9.41 1.73 4.97
C LEU A 93 9.71 1.27 6.40
N THR A 94 10.31 2.15 7.22
CA THR A 94 10.59 1.86 8.64
C THR A 94 9.31 1.58 9.42
N SER A 95 8.22 2.30 9.13
CA SER A 95 6.94 2.07 9.80
C SER A 95 6.36 0.69 9.54
N LEU A 96 6.62 0.11 8.36
CA LEU A 96 6.09 -1.18 7.92
C LEU A 96 6.96 -2.38 8.35
N LEU A 97 8.15 -2.17 8.94
CA LEU A 97 9.03 -3.27 9.36
C LEU A 97 8.34 -4.38 10.16
N PRO A 98 7.37 -4.10 11.08
CA PRO A 98 6.71 -5.18 11.82
C PRO A 98 5.90 -6.17 10.97
N ILE A 99 5.51 -5.79 9.76
CA ILE A 99 4.77 -6.67 8.80
C ILE A 99 5.57 -6.96 7.53
N HIS A 100 6.88 -6.72 7.53
CA HIS A 100 7.74 -6.88 6.35
C HIS A 100 7.46 -8.19 5.60
N GLU A 101 7.49 -9.33 6.31
CA GLU A 101 7.26 -10.66 5.74
C GLU A 101 5.83 -10.87 5.17
N LYS A 102 4.91 -9.99 5.53
CA LYS A 102 3.51 -10.03 5.09
C LYS A 102 3.21 -9.05 3.96
N ILE A 103 4.14 -8.16 3.59
CA ILE A 103 3.96 -7.26 2.46
C ILE A 103 4.07 -8.04 1.15
N SER A 104 3.06 -7.95 0.30
CA SER A 104 3.08 -8.48 -1.08
C SER A 104 3.48 -7.42 -2.09
N ALA A 105 3.05 -6.18 -1.90
CA ALA A 105 3.37 -5.09 -2.80
C ALA A 105 3.18 -3.72 -2.13
N LEU A 106 3.96 -2.74 -2.57
CA LEU A 106 3.84 -1.34 -2.19
C LEU A 106 3.45 -0.52 -3.42
N VAL A 107 2.20 -0.04 -3.45
CA VAL A 107 1.59 0.56 -4.65
C VAL A 107 1.92 2.05 -4.77
N LEU A 108 2.53 2.43 -5.88
CA LEU A 108 2.79 3.82 -6.27
C LEU A 108 1.60 4.35 -7.09
N GLN A 109 0.56 4.86 -6.42
CA GLN A 109 -0.53 5.54 -7.08
C GLN A 109 -0.13 6.98 -7.38
N LEU A 110 -0.05 7.34 -8.66
CA LEU A 110 0.38 8.66 -9.12
C LEU A 110 -0.82 9.57 -9.45
N PRO A 111 -0.72 10.89 -9.22
CA PRO A 111 -1.82 11.80 -9.49
C PRO A 111 -2.09 11.93 -11.02
N PRO A 112 -3.34 12.23 -11.41
CA PRO A 112 -3.71 12.43 -12.83
C PRO A 112 -2.92 13.53 -13.54
N SER A 113 -2.36 14.48 -12.79
CA SER A 113 -1.56 15.57 -13.32
C SER A 113 -0.09 15.23 -13.54
N LEU A 114 0.39 14.05 -13.14
CA LEU A 114 1.80 13.64 -13.27
C LEU A 114 1.98 12.82 -14.55
N THR A 115 2.62 13.43 -15.55
CA THR A 115 2.93 12.76 -16.83
C THR A 115 4.03 11.73 -16.66
N PHE A 116 4.13 10.76 -17.59
CA PHE A 116 5.20 9.78 -17.61
C PHE A 116 6.59 10.43 -17.73
N ASP A 117 6.75 11.40 -18.64
CA ASP A 117 8.04 12.05 -18.88
C ASP A 117 8.54 12.84 -17.65
N GLU A 118 7.62 13.47 -16.91
CA GLU A 118 7.95 14.16 -15.67
C GLU A 118 8.32 13.15 -14.54
N ALA A 119 7.59 12.05 -14.44
CA ALA A 119 7.78 11.06 -13.40
C ALA A 119 9.02 10.19 -13.60
N LYS A 120 9.34 9.83 -14.84
CA LYS A 120 10.39 8.85 -15.18
C LYS A 120 11.72 9.10 -14.45
N PRO A 121 12.38 10.27 -14.57
CA PRO A 121 13.68 10.50 -13.91
C PRO A 121 13.58 10.50 -12.37
N ARG A 122 12.40 10.76 -11.81
CA ARG A 122 12.13 10.72 -10.36
C ARG A 122 11.89 9.28 -9.89
N LEU A 123 11.22 8.47 -10.71
CA LEU A 123 11.04 7.03 -10.45
C LEU A 123 12.38 6.30 -10.45
N GLU A 124 13.28 6.60 -11.39
CA GLU A 124 14.62 6.01 -11.42
C GLU A 124 15.34 6.25 -10.09
N LYS A 125 15.37 7.50 -9.61
CA LYS A 125 15.93 7.84 -8.28
C LYS A 125 15.22 7.16 -7.12
N LEU A 126 13.89 7.03 -7.18
CA LEU A 126 13.14 6.34 -6.16
C LEU A 126 13.50 4.85 -6.13
N PHE A 127 13.53 4.18 -7.27
CA PHE A 127 13.86 2.75 -7.34
C PHE A 127 15.28 2.44 -6.87
N ASP A 128 16.25 3.35 -7.08
CA ASP A 128 17.60 3.21 -6.53
C ASP A 128 17.64 3.19 -5.00
N MET A 129 16.62 3.75 -4.33
CA MET A 129 16.51 3.79 -2.86
C MET A 129 15.67 2.65 -2.28
N LEU A 130 14.82 2.02 -3.10
CA LEU A 130 13.87 1.03 -2.61
C LEU A 130 14.54 -0.35 -2.44
N PRO A 131 14.19 -1.11 -1.37
CA PRO A 131 14.61 -2.49 -1.22
C PRO A 131 14.14 -3.37 -2.39
N ASN A 132 14.95 -4.35 -2.79
CA ASN A 132 14.63 -5.26 -3.91
C ASN A 132 13.71 -6.43 -3.54
N ASP A 133 13.29 -6.53 -2.29
CA ASP A 133 12.50 -7.63 -1.75
C ASP A 133 10.98 -7.41 -1.82
N PHE A 134 10.55 -6.26 -2.34
CA PHE A 134 9.14 -5.95 -2.58
C PHE A 134 8.82 -5.77 -4.07
N VAL A 135 7.54 -5.96 -4.40
CA VAL A 135 6.98 -5.58 -5.69
C VAL A 135 6.41 -4.17 -5.59
N TYR A 136 6.70 -3.33 -6.59
CA TYR A 136 6.28 -1.92 -6.64
C TYR A 136 5.38 -1.64 -7.85
N PRO A 137 4.09 -2.00 -7.80
CA PRO A 137 3.16 -1.67 -8.87
C PRO A 137 2.99 -0.15 -9.00
N ILE A 138 2.93 0.34 -10.24
CA ILE A 138 2.64 1.74 -10.54
C ILE A 138 1.22 1.85 -11.08
N GLU A 139 0.41 2.68 -10.44
CA GLU A 139 -0.90 3.10 -10.93
C GLU A 139 -0.77 4.49 -11.55
N GLY A 140 -0.45 4.56 -12.84
CA GLY A 140 -0.44 5.80 -13.63
C GLY A 140 -1.86 6.21 -14.00
N ARG A 141 -2.22 7.48 -13.75
CA ARG A 141 -3.57 8.01 -13.99
C ARG A 141 -3.64 9.06 -15.10
N HIS A 142 -2.51 9.49 -15.65
CA HIS A 142 -2.44 10.36 -16.82
C HIS A 142 -2.35 9.52 -18.09
N GLU A 143 -2.93 9.97 -19.20
CA GLU A 143 -2.93 9.25 -20.49
C GLU A 143 -1.54 8.88 -21.02
N SER A 144 -0.52 9.68 -20.72
CA SER A 144 0.87 9.42 -21.12
C SER A 144 1.47 8.12 -20.56
N TRP A 145 0.85 7.52 -19.55
CA TRP A 145 1.26 6.23 -18.96
C TRP A 145 0.85 5.02 -19.81
N PHE A 146 -0.03 5.23 -20.80
CA PHE A 146 -0.56 4.17 -21.67
C PHE A 146 0.00 4.26 -23.12
N THR A 147 1.12 4.98 -23.29
CA THR A 147 1.85 5.06 -24.57
C THR A 147 2.89 3.93 -24.67
N ASP A 148 3.26 3.56 -25.92
CA ASP A 148 4.33 2.59 -26.17
C ASP A 148 5.64 2.95 -25.47
N LYS A 149 5.95 4.25 -25.39
CA LYS A 149 7.12 4.77 -24.67
C LYS A 149 7.10 4.41 -23.19
N ALA A 150 5.95 4.53 -22.53
CA ALA A 150 5.80 4.21 -21.13
C ALA A 150 5.76 2.69 -20.91
N LEU A 151 5.02 1.95 -21.74
CA LEU A 151 4.88 0.49 -21.62
C LEU A 151 6.22 -0.25 -21.87
N ASN A 152 7.06 0.25 -22.75
CA ASN A 152 8.39 -0.33 -23.03
C ASN A 152 9.47 0.05 -21.99
N TYR A 153 9.15 0.92 -21.02
CA TYR A 153 10.07 1.30 -19.94
C TYR A 153 10.11 0.24 -18.82
N PHE A 154 9.03 -0.47 -18.63
CA PHE A 154 8.87 -1.52 -17.60
C PHE A 154 9.04 -2.92 -18.19
#